data_9767e19745e1797742d89b6310b37151
#
_entry.id   9767e19745e1797742d89b6310b37151
#
_cell.length_a   1.000
_cell.length_b   1.000
_cell.length_c   1.000
_cell.angle_alpha   90.00
_cell.angle_beta   90.00
_cell.angle_gamma   90.00
#
_symmetry.space_group_name_H-M   'P 1'
#
loop_
_entity.id
_entity.type
_entity.pdbx_description
1 polymer ?
#
loop_
_entity_poly.entity_id
_entity_poly.type
_entity_poly.pdbx_seq_one_letter_code
_entity_poly.pdbx_strand_id
1 'polypeptide(L)'
;MRDSFIRALTDLAAEDPRVMLVSGDLGFSVLDDFIARFPDAYVNAGVAEQNMTAVACGMALTGARAYTYSIANFPTLRCLEQLRNDVCYHRADVTVVAVGGGFSYGQLGMSHFATEDLAILRALPEMTVVAPSDPWQAYVLTCQMHARGGPGYLRLDKGQAGLAPGPVTLGRVRTVRDGDDAVIFAVGGILSEALGAAELLAAEGVGVRVVEVHTLKPFDVEGVRAAARACPYVLTLEEHSIVGGLGGAVAEACLEGGVAPRGFSRIGLRDLYPSEVGDQAHLRAHYGLDRHAAAARLRAMLDGHAVRALESERNLVGA
;
A
#
# COMPACT_ATOMS: atom_id res chain seq x y z
N MET A 1 1.88 10.03 7.64
CA MET A 1 2.47 9.89 6.28
C MET A 1 2.17 11.09 5.40
N ARG A 2 0.95 11.61 5.42
CA ARG A 2 0.52 12.78 4.63
C ARG A 2 1.48 13.98 4.74
N ASP A 3 1.74 14.44 5.95
CA ASP A 3 2.59 15.62 6.18
C ASP A 3 4.05 15.38 5.75
N SER A 4 4.52 14.14 5.85
CA SER A 4 5.86 13.76 5.35
C SER A 4 5.93 13.77 3.83
N PHE A 5 4.86 13.38 3.13
CA PHE A 5 4.75 13.53 1.68
C PHE A 5 4.80 15.02 1.29
N ILE A 6 3.99 15.87 1.94
CA ILE A 6 3.98 17.32 1.64
C ILE A 6 5.35 17.96 1.88
N ARG A 7 6.04 17.58 2.96
CA ARG A 7 7.41 18.03 3.20
C ARG A 7 8.35 17.61 2.07
N ALA A 8 8.30 16.33 1.66
CA ALA A 8 9.11 15.86 0.53
C ALA A 8 8.80 16.62 -0.76
N LEU A 9 7.51 16.81 -1.07
CA LEU A 9 7.09 17.57 -2.26
C LEU A 9 7.55 19.03 -2.22
N THR A 10 7.50 19.65 -1.03
CA THR A 10 7.97 21.03 -0.81
C THR A 10 9.47 21.15 -1.04
N ASP A 11 10.25 20.18 -0.54
CA ASP A 11 11.69 20.15 -0.75
C ASP A 11 12.03 19.92 -2.24
N LEU A 12 11.32 19.01 -2.90
CA LEU A 12 11.47 18.74 -4.34
C LEU A 12 11.09 19.97 -5.20
N ALA A 13 10.00 20.66 -4.87
CA ALA A 13 9.60 21.88 -5.60
C ALA A 13 10.60 23.03 -5.44
N ALA A 14 11.33 23.08 -4.34
CA ALA A 14 12.39 24.05 -4.14
C ALA A 14 13.62 23.80 -5.05
N GLU A 15 13.85 22.57 -5.44
CA GLU A 15 14.99 22.14 -6.26
C GLU A 15 14.62 21.94 -7.75
N ASP A 16 13.39 21.55 -8.04
CA ASP A 16 12.91 21.27 -9.40
C ASP A 16 11.66 22.12 -9.73
N PRO A 17 11.80 23.18 -10.54
CA PRO A 17 10.68 24.05 -10.91
C PRO A 17 9.62 23.37 -11.79
N ARG A 18 9.84 22.13 -12.23
CA ARG A 18 8.86 21.35 -12.99
C ARG A 18 7.82 20.68 -12.11
N VAL A 19 8.03 20.65 -10.78
CA VAL A 19 7.08 20.04 -9.84
C VAL A 19 5.77 20.82 -9.84
N MET A 20 4.68 20.10 -10.08
CA MET A 20 3.31 20.62 -10.08
C MET A 20 2.43 19.78 -9.19
N LEU A 21 1.62 20.41 -8.34
CA LEU A 21 0.62 19.75 -7.50
C LEU A 21 -0.79 20.08 -8.01
N VAL A 22 -1.57 19.07 -8.33
CA VAL A 22 -2.96 19.20 -8.78
C VAL A 22 -3.88 18.53 -7.76
N SER A 23 -4.79 19.27 -7.13
CA SER A 23 -5.73 18.72 -6.15
C SER A 23 -7.17 18.70 -6.66
N GLY A 24 -7.97 17.79 -6.06
CA GLY A 24 -9.42 17.68 -6.32
C GLY A 24 -10.26 18.42 -5.28
N ASP A 25 -9.95 19.70 -5.00
CA ASP A 25 -10.64 20.56 -4.02
C ASP A 25 -10.65 19.98 -2.60
N LEU A 26 -9.50 19.50 -2.17
CA LEU A 26 -9.28 18.96 -0.84
C LEU A 26 -7.83 19.21 -0.37
N GLY A 27 -7.53 18.86 0.88
CA GLY A 27 -6.19 19.09 1.45
C GLY A 27 -6.11 20.38 2.28
N PHE A 28 -7.25 20.93 2.70
CA PHE A 28 -7.32 22.10 3.58
C PHE A 28 -6.45 21.89 4.83
N SER A 29 -5.73 22.94 5.23
CA SER A 29 -4.77 22.95 6.34
C SER A 29 -3.54 22.04 6.15
N VAL A 30 -3.44 21.35 5.02
CA VAL A 30 -2.34 20.42 4.70
C VAL A 30 -1.47 20.96 3.57
N LEU A 31 -2.10 21.55 2.55
CA LEU A 31 -1.43 22.07 1.36
C LEU A 31 -1.10 23.56 1.47
N ASP A 32 -1.58 24.25 2.51
CA ASP A 32 -1.51 25.71 2.63
C ASP A 32 -0.07 26.22 2.57
N ASP A 33 0.86 25.58 3.29
CA ASP A 33 2.28 25.97 3.27
C ASP A 33 2.93 25.76 1.90
N PHE A 34 2.59 24.67 1.20
CA PHE A 34 3.06 24.42 -0.16
C PHE A 34 2.54 25.49 -1.12
N ILE A 35 1.22 25.77 -1.06
CA ILE A 35 0.56 26.77 -1.92
C ILE A 35 1.14 28.17 -1.69
N ALA A 36 1.36 28.53 -0.42
CA ALA A 36 1.93 29.84 -0.08
C ALA A 36 3.37 30.02 -0.60
N ARG A 37 4.17 28.94 -0.61
CA ARG A 37 5.56 28.96 -1.09
C ARG A 37 5.68 28.85 -2.61
N PHE A 38 4.79 28.11 -3.25
CA PHE A 38 4.84 27.79 -4.67
C PHE A 38 3.47 27.98 -5.33
N PRO A 39 2.91 29.21 -5.35
CA PRO A 39 1.57 29.46 -5.87
C PRO A 39 1.39 29.06 -7.34
N ASP A 40 2.45 29.22 -8.16
CA ASP A 40 2.44 28.87 -9.58
C ASP A 40 2.61 27.36 -9.82
N ALA A 41 2.98 26.59 -8.80
CA ALA A 41 3.11 25.13 -8.87
C ALA A 41 1.87 24.38 -8.35
N TYR A 42 0.78 25.07 -8.09
CA TYR A 42 -0.46 24.49 -7.57
C TYR A 42 -1.65 24.77 -8.47
N VAL A 43 -2.45 23.74 -8.71
CA VAL A 43 -3.72 23.84 -9.43
C VAL A 43 -4.82 23.11 -8.64
N ASN A 44 -5.91 23.82 -8.35
CA ASN A 44 -7.13 23.18 -7.87
C ASN A 44 -8.04 22.86 -9.06
N ALA A 45 -8.21 21.60 -9.38
CA ALA A 45 -9.04 21.12 -10.49
C ALA A 45 -10.54 21.03 -10.13
N GLY A 46 -10.91 21.36 -8.89
CA GLY A 46 -12.26 21.18 -8.36
C GLY A 46 -12.55 19.69 -8.04
N VAL A 47 -13.76 19.41 -7.60
CA VAL A 47 -14.23 18.04 -7.31
C VAL A 47 -14.48 17.29 -8.64
N ALA A 48 -13.41 17.07 -9.39
CA ALA A 48 -13.42 16.52 -10.74
C ALA A 48 -12.16 15.69 -11.00
N GLU A 49 -12.00 14.55 -10.32
CA GLU A 49 -10.75 13.79 -10.27
C GLU A 49 -10.33 13.22 -11.64
N GLN A 50 -11.27 12.92 -12.52
CA GLN A 50 -10.95 12.54 -13.90
C GLN A 50 -10.28 13.69 -14.64
N ASN A 51 -10.85 14.91 -14.53
CA ASN A 51 -10.24 16.12 -15.08
C ASN A 51 -8.90 16.45 -14.43
N MET A 52 -8.79 16.31 -13.11
CA MET A 52 -7.53 16.45 -12.36
C MET A 52 -6.42 15.56 -12.95
N THR A 53 -6.74 14.30 -13.22
CA THR A 53 -5.79 13.34 -13.79
C THR A 53 -5.42 13.71 -15.22
N ALA A 54 -6.40 14.10 -16.05
CA ALA A 54 -6.16 14.51 -17.43
C ALA A 54 -5.31 15.79 -17.52
N VAL A 55 -5.59 16.79 -16.66
CA VAL A 55 -4.80 18.03 -16.56
C VAL A 55 -3.37 17.72 -16.14
N ALA A 56 -3.18 16.89 -15.11
CA ALA A 56 -1.85 16.47 -14.66
C ALA A 56 -1.08 15.74 -15.78
N CYS A 57 -1.74 14.90 -16.54
CA CYS A 57 -1.14 14.24 -17.71
C CYS A 57 -0.73 15.25 -18.78
N GLY A 58 -1.61 16.20 -19.14
CA GLY A 58 -1.28 17.25 -20.09
C GLY A 58 -0.07 18.10 -19.66
N MET A 59 0.02 18.46 -18.38
CA MET A 59 1.19 19.13 -17.80
C MET A 59 2.45 18.27 -17.93
N ALA A 60 2.37 17.01 -17.61
CA ALA A 60 3.52 16.10 -17.68
C ALA A 60 4.02 15.93 -19.14
N LEU A 61 3.12 15.85 -20.11
CA LEU A 61 3.49 15.78 -21.54
C LEU A 61 4.18 17.06 -22.06
N THR A 62 4.02 18.19 -21.35
CA THR A 62 4.73 19.45 -21.65
C THR A 62 5.98 19.64 -20.79
N GLY A 63 6.37 18.63 -20.01
CA GLY A 63 7.65 18.61 -19.27
C GLY A 63 7.51 18.82 -17.76
N ALA A 64 6.31 18.97 -17.22
CA ALA A 64 6.12 19.02 -15.76
C ALA A 64 6.32 17.64 -15.11
N ARG A 65 6.56 17.65 -13.79
CA ARG A 65 6.48 16.49 -12.89
C ARG A 65 5.25 16.66 -12.02
N ALA A 66 4.16 16.05 -12.43
CA ALA A 66 2.86 16.30 -11.86
C ALA A 66 2.53 15.33 -10.71
N TYR A 67 1.99 15.86 -9.63
CA TYR A 67 1.46 15.09 -8.50
C TYR A 67 -0.02 15.38 -8.38
N THR A 68 -0.88 14.35 -8.47
CA THR A 68 -2.29 14.51 -8.12
C THR A 68 -2.50 14.15 -6.66
N TYR A 69 -3.42 14.83 -5.98
CA TYR A 69 -3.65 14.62 -4.55
C TYR A 69 -5.15 14.51 -4.26
N SER A 70 -5.59 13.34 -3.78
CA SER A 70 -6.98 13.11 -3.40
C SER A 70 -7.12 11.95 -2.40
N ILE A 71 -8.35 11.69 -1.90
CA ILE A 71 -8.69 10.53 -1.06
C ILE A 71 -8.62 9.26 -1.91
N ALA A 72 -7.98 8.24 -1.35
CA ALA A 72 -7.47 7.05 -2.06
C ALA A 72 -8.39 6.43 -3.12
N ASN A 73 -9.69 6.32 -2.85
CA ASN A 73 -10.64 5.72 -3.79
C ASN A 73 -10.92 6.64 -5.00
N PHE A 74 -10.90 7.94 -4.82
CA PHE A 74 -11.32 8.90 -5.85
C PHE A 74 -10.31 9.04 -6.99
N PRO A 75 -8.99 9.21 -6.75
CA PRO A 75 -8.03 9.31 -7.84
C PRO A 75 -7.66 7.96 -8.45
N THR A 76 -8.21 6.84 -7.96
CA THR A 76 -7.94 5.50 -8.46
C THR A 76 -9.12 4.93 -9.27
N LEU A 77 -10.16 4.44 -8.61
CA LEU A 77 -11.27 3.77 -9.31
C LEU A 77 -12.01 4.69 -10.28
N ARG A 78 -12.30 5.92 -9.86
CA ARG A 78 -12.98 6.91 -10.70
C ARG A 78 -12.16 7.32 -11.94
N CYS A 79 -10.82 7.30 -11.80
CA CYS A 79 -9.88 7.78 -12.82
C CYS A 79 -9.17 6.65 -13.58
N LEU A 80 -9.63 5.42 -13.46
CA LEU A 80 -8.91 4.25 -13.97
C LEU A 80 -8.65 4.34 -15.47
N GLU A 81 -9.58 4.86 -16.26
CA GLU A 81 -9.42 5.06 -17.69
C GLU A 81 -8.30 6.07 -17.97
N GLN A 82 -8.32 7.24 -17.31
CA GLN A 82 -7.30 8.28 -17.46
C GLN A 82 -5.92 7.78 -17.01
N LEU A 83 -5.86 7.03 -15.89
CA LEU A 83 -4.61 6.43 -15.44
C LEU A 83 -4.05 5.44 -16.46
N ARG A 84 -4.90 4.61 -17.05
CA ARG A 84 -4.50 3.63 -18.05
C ARG A 84 -4.10 4.27 -19.38
N ASN A 85 -4.98 5.08 -19.94
CA ASN A 85 -4.86 5.58 -21.31
C ASN A 85 -3.98 6.83 -21.41
N ASP A 86 -4.15 7.77 -20.46
CA ASP A 86 -3.44 9.05 -20.52
C ASP A 86 -2.09 8.95 -19.79
N VAL A 87 -2.08 8.47 -18.55
CA VAL A 87 -0.86 8.46 -17.73
C VAL A 87 0.08 7.30 -18.11
N CYS A 88 -0.39 6.05 -18.03
CA CYS A 88 0.47 4.88 -18.22
C CYS A 88 0.86 4.66 -19.67
N TYR A 89 -0.10 4.72 -20.61
CA TYR A 89 0.17 4.46 -22.04
C TYR A 89 1.14 5.49 -22.63
N HIS A 90 1.06 6.76 -22.21
CA HIS A 90 1.97 7.81 -22.62
C HIS A 90 3.25 7.90 -21.77
N ARG A 91 3.38 7.08 -20.71
CA ARG A 91 4.50 7.14 -19.74
C ARG A 91 4.67 8.54 -19.14
N ALA A 92 3.57 9.24 -18.93
CA ALA A 92 3.57 10.59 -18.41
C ALA A 92 4.14 10.61 -16.96
N ASP A 93 4.93 11.63 -16.64
CA ASP A 93 5.52 11.78 -15.31
C ASP A 93 4.47 12.33 -14.32
N VAL A 94 3.53 11.47 -13.99
CA VAL A 94 2.41 11.74 -13.05
C VAL A 94 2.48 10.78 -11.89
N THR A 95 2.62 11.30 -10.68
CA THR A 95 2.47 10.52 -9.44
C THR A 95 1.10 10.77 -8.82
N VAL A 96 0.28 9.74 -8.76
CA VAL A 96 -1.03 9.77 -8.10
C VAL A 96 -0.85 9.54 -6.61
N VAL A 97 -1.11 10.56 -5.81
CA VAL A 97 -1.01 10.51 -4.35
C VAL A 97 -2.39 10.30 -3.75
N ALA A 98 -2.59 9.13 -3.20
CA ALA A 98 -3.85 8.68 -2.65
C ALA A 98 -3.78 8.62 -1.12
N VAL A 99 -4.48 9.51 -0.45
CA VAL A 99 -4.52 9.57 1.02
C VAL A 99 -5.63 8.67 1.54
N GLY A 100 -5.28 7.79 2.48
CA GLY A 100 -6.26 6.95 3.17
C GLY A 100 -6.45 5.58 2.55
N GLY A 101 -5.38 4.83 2.32
CA GLY A 101 -5.44 3.44 1.90
C GLY A 101 -6.23 2.55 2.85
N GLY A 102 -6.81 1.48 2.34
CA GLY A 102 -7.58 0.52 3.12
C GLY A 102 -8.75 1.13 3.88
N PHE A 103 -8.78 0.94 5.19
CA PHE A 103 -9.78 1.43 6.12
C PHE A 103 -9.42 2.76 6.79
N SER A 104 -8.44 3.50 6.29
CA SER A 104 -8.01 4.76 6.92
C SER A 104 -9.12 5.78 7.10
N TYR A 105 -10.16 5.76 6.27
CA TYR A 105 -11.40 6.55 6.39
C TYR A 105 -12.59 5.66 6.79
N GLY A 106 -12.37 4.68 7.65
CA GLY A 106 -13.35 3.67 8.02
C GLY A 106 -14.69 4.19 8.52
N GLN A 107 -14.72 5.37 9.16
CA GLN A 107 -15.95 6.02 9.62
C GLN A 107 -16.83 6.56 8.49
N LEU A 108 -16.28 6.73 7.27
CA LEU A 108 -17.01 7.23 6.10
C LEU A 108 -17.60 6.11 5.23
N GLY A 109 -17.26 4.86 5.55
CA GLY A 109 -17.81 3.69 4.89
C GLY A 109 -17.23 3.41 3.50
N MET A 110 -17.87 2.49 2.79
CA MET A 110 -17.40 1.88 1.55
C MET A 110 -16.97 2.88 0.46
N SER A 111 -17.65 4.02 0.32
CA SER A 111 -17.30 5.03 -0.67
C SER A 111 -15.90 5.64 -0.48
N HIS A 112 -15.31 5.49 0.71
CA HIS A 112 -13.99 6.02 1.07
C HIS A 112 -12.95 4.92 1.34
N PHE A 113 -13.35 3.65 1.30
CA PHE A 113 -12.41 2.54 1.43
C PHE A 113 -11.58 2.39 0.15
N ALA A 114 -10.30 2.08 0.31
CA ALA A 114 -9.42 1.76 -0.80
C ALA A 114 -8.88 0.34 -0.60
N THR A 115 -9.68 -0.62 -0.99
CA THR A 115 -9.46 -2.05 -0.75
C THR A 115 -9.18 -2.85 -2.02
N GLU A 116 -9.18 -2.22 -3.19
CA GLU A 116 -8.89 -2.81 -4.51
C GLU A 116 -7.79 -2.06 -5.27
N ASP A 117 -7.37 -0.91 -4.78
CA ASP A 117 -6.47 0.04 -5.43
C ASP A 117 -5.12 -0.58 -5.83
N LEU A 118 -4.48 -1.31 -4.91
CA LEU A 118 -3.17 -1.94 -5.17
C LEU A 118 -3.25 -2.98 -6.29
N ALA A 119 -4.29 -3.80 -6.31
CA ALA A 119 -4.50 -4.83 -7.33
C ALA A 119 -4.70 -4.21 -8.72
N ILE A 120 -5.58 -3.21 -8.80
CA ILE A 120 -5.93 -2.53 -10.04
C ILE A 120 -4.72 -1.81 -10.63
N LEU A 121 -4.00 -1.05 -9.80
CA LEU A 121 -2.87 -0.26 -10.28
C LEU A 121 -1.63 -1.12 -10.53
N ARG A 122 -1.44 -2.22 -9.80
CA ARG A 122 -0.42 -3.21 -10.10
C ARG A 122 -0.60 -3.83 -11.49
N ALA A 123 -1.83 -4.00 -11.95
CA ALA A 123 -2.13 -4.56 -13.27
C ALA A 123 -1.78 -3.61 -14.43
N LEU A 124 -1.71 -2.29 -14.20
CA LEU A 124 -1.40 -1.33 -15.26
C LEU A 124 0.08 -1.39 -15.66
N PRO A 125 0.42 -1.58 -16.95
CA PRO A 125 1.79 -1.43 -17.43
C PRO A 125 2.39 -0.05 -17.07
N GLU A 126 3.71 0.02 -16.90
CA GLU A 126 4.49 1.22 -16.55
C GLU A 126 4.23 1.83 -15.16
N MET A 127 3.12 1.55 -14.52
CA MET A 127 2.79 2.09 -13.20
C MET A 127 3.77 1.60 -12.12
N THR A 128 4.35 2.52 -11.36
CA THR A 128 5.05 2.23 -10.10
C THR A 128 4.04 2.27 -8.96
N VAL A 129 4.00 1.24 -8.09
CA VAL A 129 2.99 1.14 -7.00
C VAL A 129 3.69 1.03 -5.66
N VAL A 130 3.48 2.04 -4.80
CA VAL A 130 4.19 2.21 -3.53
C VAL A 130 3.20 2.48 -2.39
N ALA A 131 3.39 1.78 -1.27
CA ALA A 131 2.62 1.94 -0.03
C ALA A 131 3.58 1.89 1.17
N PRO A 132 4.12 3.02 1.63
CA PRO A 132 5.00 3.09 2.78
C PRO A 132 4.28 2.67 4.07
N SER A 133 5.01 2.15 5.05
CA SER A 133 4.48 1.77 6.35
C SER A 133 4.64 2.85 7.43
N ASP A 134 5.49 3.86 7.21
CA ASP A 134 5.83 4.90 8.18
C ASP A 134 6.00 6.30 7.54
N PRO A 135 5.80 7.38 8.31
CA PRO A 135 5.94 8.75 7.81
C PRO A 135 7.31 9.05 7.18
N TRP A 136 8.40 8.57 7.79
CA TRP A 136 9.74 8.80 7.25
C TRP A 136 9.96 8.09 5.90
N GLN A 137 9.34 6.91 5.71
CA GLN A 137 9.37 6.20 4.43
C GLN A 137 8.57 6.93 3.36
N ALA A 138 7.42 7.51 3.72
CA ALA A 138 6.64 8.31 2.79
C ALA A 138 7.49 9.45 2.20
N TYR A 139 8.32 10.10 3.03
CA TYR A 139 9.27 11.10 2.56
C TYR A 139 10.32 10.51 1.60
N VAL A 140 11.04 9.48 2.04
CA VAL A 140 12.15 8.88 1.28
C VAL A 140 11.66 8.28 -0.04
N LEU A 141 10.55 7.56 -0.02
CA LEU A 141 9.99 6.93 -1.21
C LEU A 141 9.40 7.95 -2.19
N THR A 142 8.86 9.07 -1.71
CA THR A 142 8.46 10.19 -2.58
C THR A 142 9.66 10.73 -3.36
N CYS A 143 10.80 10.97 -2.68
CA CYS A 143 12.02 11.42 -3.33
C CYS A 143 12.56 10.40 -4.34
N GLN A 144 12.51 9.10 -4.01
CA GLN A 144 12.96 8.04 -4.93
C GLN A 144 12.02 7.86 -6.13
N MET A 145 10.70 8.00 -5.95
CA MET A 145 9.73 8.03 -7.05
C MET A 145 9.96 9.24 -7.96
N HIS A 146 10.21 10.42 -7.38
CA HIS A 146 10.58 11.60 -8.15
C HIS A 146 11.84 11.37 -8.99
N ALA A 147 12.90 10.84 -8.39
CA ALA A 147 14.14 10.54 -9.11
C ALA A 147 13.95 9.49 -10.23
N ARG A 148 13.06 8.53 -10.04
CA ARG A 148 12.71 7.52 -11.05
C ARG A 148 11.96 8.14 -12.23
N GLY A 149 10.98 9.01 -11.96
CA GLY A 149 10.04 9.54 -12.94
C GLY A 149 9.05 8.50 -13.50
N GLY A 150 8.16 8.97 -14.37
CA GLY A 150 7.12 8.18 -15.02
C GLY A 150 5.88 7.96 -14.15
N PRO A 151 4.94 7.11 -14.61
CA PRO A 151 3.70 6.83 -13.89
C PRO A 151 3.93 6.27 -12.50
N GLY A 152 3.34 6.89 -11.48
CA GLY A 152 3.48 6.47 -10.10
C GLY A 152 2.16 6.52 -9.32
N TYR A 153 2.01 5.61 -8.37
CA TYR A 153 0.96 5.57 -7.38
C TYR A 153 1.58 5.48 -5.99
N LEU A 154 1.29 6.46 -5.15
CA LEU A 154 1.74 6.53 -3.76
C LEU A 154 0.52 6.47 -2.83
N ARG A 155 0.34 5.32 -2.17
CA ARG A 155 -0.73 5.09 -1.19
C ARG A 155 -0.28 5.51 0.19
N LEU A 156 -0.93 6.49 0.78
CA LEU A 156 -0.61 7.00 2.11
C LEU A 156 -1.66 6.57 3.13
N ASP A 157 -1.28 5.71 4.06
CA ASP A 157 -2.13 5.31 5.17
C ASP A 157 -2.17 6.35 6.31
N LYS A 158 -3.20 6.30 7.16
CA LYS A 158 -3.22 6.99 8.46
C LYS A 158 -2.46 6.21 9.53
N GLY A 159 -2.52 4.88 9.48
CA GLY A 159 -1.74 3.99 10.35
C GLY A 159 -0.25 4.05 10.05
N GLN A 160 0.56 3.59 11.01
CA GLN A 160 2.01 3.48 10.88
C GLN A 160 2.52 2.27 11.63
N ALA A 161 3.65 1.72 11.17
CA ALA A 161 4.29 0.56 11.81
C ALA A 161 5.10 0.96 13.05
N GLY A 162 5.55 2.21 13.13
CA GLY A 162 6.36 2.72 14.24
C GLY A 162 7.83 2.32 14.14
N LEU A 163 8.32 2.00 12.96
CA LEU A 163 9.72 1.62 12.75
C LEU A 163 10.65 2.84 12.81
N ALA A 164 11.81 2.65 13.41
CA ALA A 164 12.89 3.62 13.33
C ALA A 164 13.37 3.79 11.87
N PRO A 165 13.81 5.00 11.49
CA PRO A 165 14.43 5.24 10.19
C PRO A 165 15.59 4.31 9.91
N GLY A 166 15.69 3.84 8.67
CA GLY A 166 16.71 2.92 8.23
C GLY A 166 16.78 2.84 6.70
N PRO A 167 17.62 1.99 6.14
CA PRO A 167 17.73 1.86 4.69
C PRO A 167 16.39 1.43 4.04
N VAL A 168 15.97 2.19 3.04
CA VAL A 168 14.82 1.89 2.19
C VAL A 168 15.20 2.15 0.75
N THR A 169 14.89 1.20 -0.12
CA THR A 169 15.16 1.31 -1.56
C THR A 169 13.91 0.91 -2.34
N LEU A 170 13.43 1.80 -3.20
CA LEU A 170 12.29 1.54 -4.07
C LEU A 170 12.47 0.22 -4.84
N GLY A 171 11.45 -0.65 -4.80
CA GLY A 171 11.50 -1.95 -5.46
C GLY A 171 12.29 -3.02 -4.71
N ARG A 172 12.64 -2.81 -3.43
CA ARG A 172 13.30 -3.81 -2.57
C ARG A 172 12.50 -4.05 -1.31
N VAL A 173 12.33 -5.32 -0.94
CA VAL A 173 11.74 -5.69 0.36
C VAL A 173 12.73 -5.44 1.50
N ARG A 174 12.19 -5.27 2.70
CA ARG A 174 12.99 -5.04 3.90
C ARG A 174 12.60 -6.04 4.99
N THR A 175 13.54 -6.83 5.48
CA THR A 175 13.33 -7.60 6.71
C THR A 175 13.40 -6.65 7.89
N VAL A 176 12.31 -6.54 8.64
CA VAL A 176 12.19 -5.66 9.82
C VAL A 176 12.23 -6.43 11.13
N ARG A 177 12.07 -7.74 11.08
CA ARG A 177 12.25 -8.68 12.18
C ARG A 177 12.75 -10.01 11.62
N ASP A 178 13.74 -10.60 12.25
CA ASP A 178 14.22 -11.93 11.89
C ASP A 178 13.45 -13.05 12.61
N GLY A 179 13.43 -14.22 11.99
CA GLY A 179 12.81 -15.44 12.47
C GLY A 179 12.88 -16.54 11.41
N ASP A 180 12.81 -17.80 11.82
CA ASP A 180 13.07 -18.94 10.92
C ASP A 180 11.90 -19.94 10.84
N ASP A 181 10.89 -19.84 11.72
CA ASP A 181 9.74 -20.74 11.74
C ASP A 181 8.68 -20.36 10.72
N ALA A 182 8.46 -19.05 10.53
CA ALA A 182 7.49 -18.53 9.56
C ALA A 182 7.91 -17.13 9.07
N VAL A 183 7.38 -16.70 7.93
CA VAL A 183 7.51 -15.32 7.44
C VAL A 183 6.15 -14.69 7.21
N ILE A 184 5.98 -13.44 7.67
CA ILE A 184 4.84 -12.58 7.33
C ILE A 184 5.34 -11.50 6.37
N PHE A 185 4.77 -11.45 5.16
CA PHE A 185 4.90 -10.30 4.25
C PHE A 185 3.75 -9.34 4.49
N ALA A 186 4.02 -8.04 4.67
CA ALA A 186 2.99 -7.04 4.89
C ALA A 186 3.25 -5.77 4.07
N VAL A 187 2.19 -5.04 3.68
CA VAL A 187 2.23 -3.84 2.85
C VAL A 187 1.52 -2.67 3.51
N GLY A 188 2.18 -1.51 3.59
CA GLY A 188 1.61 -0.29 4.18
C GLY A 188 1.50 -0.34 5.70
N GLY A 189 0.66 0.51 6.27
CA GLY A 189 0.54 0.71 7.73
C GLY A 189 0.07 -0.51 8.53
N ILE A 190 -0.46 -1.56 7.88
CA ILE A 190 -0.84 -2.82 8.53
C ILE A 190 0.39 -3.63 8.99
N LEU A 191 1.58 -3.25 8.60
CA LEU A 191 2.82 -3.85 9.08
C LEU A 191 2.91 -3.86 10.61
N SER A 192 2.29 -2.89 11.30
CA SER A 192 2.14 -2.89 12.77
C SER A 192 1.45 -4.15 13.30
N GLU A 193 0.47 -4.68 12.58
CA GLU A 193 -0.24 -5.90 12.97
C GLU A 193 0.61 -7.14 12.73
N ALA A 194 1.43 -7.16 11.66
CA ALA A 194 2.40 -8.23 11.42
C ALA A 194 3.46 -8.30 12.53
N LEU A 195 3.99 -7.14 12.95
CA LEU A 195 4.94 -7.05 14.06
C LEU A 195 4.31 -7.51 15.38
N GLY A 196 3.08 -7.04 15.68
CA GLY A 196 2.35 -7.48 16.87
C GLY A 196 2.05 -8.98 16.87
N ALA A 197 1.72 -9.59 15.72
CA ALA A 197 1.54 -11.03 15.60
C ALA A 197 2.84 -11.80 15.87
N ALA A 198 3.96 -11.29 15.36
CA ALA A 198 5.28 -11.87 15.61
C ALA A 198 5.69 -11.76 17.09
N GLU A 199 5.30 -10.70 17.79
CA GLU A 199 5.53 -10.55 19.23
C GLU A 199 4.69 -11.55 20.04
N LEU A 200 3.43 -11.73 19.71
CA LEU A 200 2.55 -12.72 20.36
C LEU A 200 3.11 -14.14 20.22
N LEU A 201 3.59 -14.50 19.03
CA LEU A 201 4.14 -15.83 18.75
C LEU A 201 5.53 -16.03 19.38
N ALA A 202 6.32 -14.98 19.49
CA ALA A 202 7.62 -15.06 20.18
C ALA A 202 7.49 -15.40 21.66
N ALA A 203 6.42 -14.95 22.33
CA ALA A 203 6.12 -15.35 23.70
C ALA A 203 5.82 -16.86 23.86
N GLU A 204 5.51 -17.53 22.74
CA GLU A 204 5.25 -18.98 22.65
C GLU A 204 6.49 -19.75 22.11
N GLY A 205 7.60 -19.07 21.91
CA GLY A 205 8.84 -19.66 21.41
C GLY A 205 8.91 -19.82 19.88
N VAL A 206 8.00 -19.17 19.13
CA VAL A 206 7.96 -19.22 17.67
C VAL A 206 8.67 -18.01 17.07
N GLY A 207 9.69 -18.26 16.24
CA GLY A 207 10.48 -17.24 15.54
C GLY A 207 9.83 -16.82 14.22
N VAL A 208 9.13 -15.67 14.22
CA VAL A 208 8.47 -15.15 13.00
C VAL A 208 9.28 -14.02 12.39
N ARG A 209 9.70 -14.21 11.13
CA ARG A 209 10.27 -13.18 10.28
C ARG A 209 9.17 -12.23 9.79
N VAL A 210 9.43 -10.93 9.83
CA VAL A 210 8.52 -9.94 9.25
C VAL A 210 9.24 -9.20 8.14
N VAL A 211 8.64 -9.23 6.95
CA VAL A 211 9.15 -8.60 5.73
C VAL A 211 8.19 -7.53 5.25
N GLU A 212 8.67 -6.33 5.23
CA GLU A 212 7.97 -5.18 4.69
C GLU A 212 8.07 -5.15 3.15
N VAL A 213 6.92 -5.01 2.49
CA VAL A 213 6.80 -4.87 1.04
C VAL A 213 6.20 -3.50 0.73
N HIS A 214 6.99 -2.43 0.83
CA HIS A 214 6.53 -1.07 0.55
C HIS A 214 6.36 -0.77 -0.95
N THR A 215 6.84 -1.63 -1.84
CA THR A 215 6.73 -1.46 -3.29
C THR A 215 6.15 -2.74 -3.91
N LEU A 216 4.93 -2.64 -4.47
CA LEU A 216 4.30 -3.75 -5.17
C LEU A 216 4.68 -3.80 -6.64
N LYS A 217 5.15 -2.67 -7.20
CA LYS A 217 5.65 -2.59 -8.57
C LYS A 217 6.66 -1.44 -8.70
N PRO A 218 7.90 -1.72 -9.16
CA PRO A 218 8.43 -3.04 -9.48
C PRO A 218 8.50 -3.93 -8.23
N PHE A 219 8.19 -5.22 -8.39
CA PHE A 219 8.18 -6.18 -7.28
C PHE A 219 9.57 -6.78 -7.07
N ASP A 220 10.02 -6.89 -5.83
CA ASP A 220 11.29 -7.53 -5.48
C ASP A 220 11.15 -9.06 -5.45
N VAL A 221 11.05 -9.65 -6.63
CA VAL A 221 10.86 -11.10 -6.79
C VAL A 221 11.93 -11.91 -6.05
N GLU A 222 13.21 -11.52 -6.17
CA GLU A 222 14.31 -12.27 -5.55
C GLU A 222 14.36 -12.10 -4.04
N GLY A 223 14.10 -10.89 -3.51
CA GLY A 223 14.02 -10.66 -2.06
C GLY A 223 12.88 -11.45 -1.42
N VAL A 224 11.71 -11.47 -2.08
CA VAL A 224 10.54 -12.25 -1.64
C VAL A 224 10.84 -13.75 -1.68
N ARG A 225 11.42 -14.26 -2.77
CA ARG A 225 11.83 -15.67 -2.88
C ARG A 225 12.85 -16.07 -1.83
N ALA A 226 13.84 -15.22 -1.56
CA ALA A 226 14.85 -15.48 -0.54
C ALA A 226 14.23 -15.59 0.86
N ALA A 227 13.34 -14.66 1.22
CA ALA A 227 12.65 -14.69 2.50
C ALA A 227 11.71 -15.90 2.64
N ALA A 228 10.99 -16.25 1.56
CA ALA A 228 10.10 -17.41 1.53
C ALA A 228 10.84 -18.76 1.57
N ARG A 229 12.06 -18.85 1.02
CA ARG A 229 12.90 -20.05 1.15
C ARG A 229 13.47 -20.24 2.54
N ALA A 230 13.69 -19.15 3.25
CA ALA A 230 14.27 -19.18 4.59
C ALA A 230 13.29 -19.68 5.66
N CYS A 231 11.98 -19.70 5.38
CA CYS A 231 10.95 -20.06 6.34
C CYS A 231 10.00 -21.11 5.75
N PRO A 232 9.63 -22.17 6.52
CA PRO A 232 8.74 -23.21 6.01
C PRO A 232 7.29 -22.77 5.81
N TYR A 233 6.85 -21.69 6.49
CA TYR A 233 5.48 -21.19 6.42
C TYR A 233 5.47 -19.73 5.99
N VAL A 234 4.57 -19.39 5.05
CA VAL A 234 4.41 -18.05 4.48
C VAL A 234 3.01 -17.53 4.75
N LEU A 235 2.93 -16.36 5.36
CA LEU A 235 1.69 -15.60 5.53
C LEU A 235 1.83 -14.25 4.84
N THR A 236 0.80 -13.79 4.13
CA THR A 236 0.71 -12.41 3.68
C THR A 236 -0.39 -11.67 4.43
N LEU A 237 -0.16 -10.40 4.76
CA LEU A 237 -1.10 -9.55 5.50
C LEU A 237 -1.25 -8.22 4.78
N GLU A 238 -2.48 -7.91 4.38
CA GLU A 238 -2.81 -6.71 3.62
C GLU A 238 -4.18 -6.15 4.00
N GLU A 239 -4.27 -4.85 4.21
CA GLU A 239 -5.54 -4.13 4.37
C GLU A 239 -6.09 -3.78 2.98
N HIS A 240 -6.47 -4.84 2.29
CA HIS A 240 -6.82 -4.85 0.88
C HIS A 240 -7.49 -6.18 0.53
N SER A 241 -8.12 -6.29 -0.63
CA SER A 241 -8.60 -7.57 -1.17
C SER A 241 -7.44 -8.55 -1.37
N ILE A 242 -7.64 -9.81 -1.02
CA ILE A 242 -6.65 -10.87 -1.32
C ILE A 242 -6.54 -11.16 -2.82
N VAL A 243 -7.46 -10.64 -3.64
CA VAL A 243 -7.47 -10.84 -5.10
C VAL A 243 -6.58 -9.79 -5.75
N GLY A 244 -5.48 -10.22 -6.35
CA GLY A 244 -4.56 -9.36 -7.09
C GLY A 244 -3.64 -8.45 -6.26
N GLY A 245 -3.79 -8.43 -4.91
CA GLY A 245 -2.95 -7.64 -4.01
C GLY A 245 -1.59 -8.28 -3.71
N LEU A 246 -1.06 -7.97 -2.50
CA LEU A 246 0.23 -8.48 -2.02
C LEU A 246 0.29 -10.02 -2.04
N GLY A 247 -0.74 -10.67 -1.51
CA GLY A 247 -0.78 -12.13 -1.42
C GLY A 247 -0.73 -12.80 -2.79
N GLY A 248 -1.34 -12.20 -3.81
CA GLY A 248 -1.21 -12.63 -5.21
C GLY A 248 0.23 -12.49 -5.71
N ALA A 249 0.85 -11.32 -5.51
CA ALA A 249 2.21 -11.06 -5.94
C ALA A 249 3.25 -12.00 -5.31
N VAL A 250 3.12 -12.28 -4.00
CA VAL A 250 4.00 -13.22 -3.30
C VAL A 250 3.80 -14.64 -3.83
N ALA A 251 2.55 -15.08 -4.04
CA ALA A 251 2.26 -16.40 -4.59
C ALA A 251 2.82 -16.58 -6.02
N GLU A 252 2.61 -15.60 -6.90
CA GLU A 252 3.18 -15.56 -8.26
C GLU A 252 4.72 -15.70 -8.20
N ALA A 253 5.39 -14.85 -7.41
CA ALA A 253 6.84 -14.87 -7.27
C ALA A 253 7.35 -16.23 -6.76
N CYS A 254 6.71 -16.82 -5.75
CA CYS A 254 7.09 -18.11 -5.20
C CYS A 254 6.92 -19.24 -6.22
N LEU A 255 5.74 -19.37 -6.83
CA LEU A 255 5.41 -20.47 -7.75
C LEU A 255 6.25 -20.43 -9.02
N GLU A 256 6.41 -19.26 -9.64
CA GLU A 256 7.27 -19.10 -10.82
C GLU A 256 8.74 -19.37 -10.51
N GLY A 257 9.19 -19.15 -9.27
CA GLY A 257 10.54 -19.42 -8.80
C GLY A 257 10.77 -20.81 -8.24
N GLY A 258 9.78 -21.71 -8.30
CA GLY A 258 9.86 -23.05 -7.73
C GLY A 258 10.00 -23.05 -6.20
N VAL A 259 9.55 -21.98 -5.52
CA VAL A 259 9.52 -21.89 -4.07
C VAL A 259 8.20 -22.47 -3.55
N ALA A 260 8.27 -23.60 -2.88
CA ALA A 260 7.10 -24.30 -2.33
C ALA A 260 7.19 -24.35 -0.80
N PRO A 261 6.65 -23.36 -0.08
CA PRO A 261 6.58 -23.43 1.38
C PRO A 261 5.68 -24.60 1.83
N ARG A 262 5.91 -25.11 3.03
CA ARG A 262 5.04 -26.17 3.62
C ARG A 262 3.60 -25.69 3.80
N GLY A 263 3.43 -24.41 4.10
CA GLY A 263 2.11 -23.76 4.17
C GLY A 263 2.17 -22.35 3.64
N PHE A 264 1.11 -21.96 2.90
CA PHE A 264 0.93 -20.60 2.39
C PHE A 264 -0.48 -20.11 2.74
N SER A 265 -0.60 -18.96 3.35
CA SER A 265 -1.89 -18.36 3.67
C SER A 265 -1.89 -16.85 3.39
N ARG A 266 -3.06 -16.31 3.08
CA ARG A 266 -3.27 -14.89 2.83
C ARG A 266 -4.31 -14.34 3.80
N ILE A 267 -4.01 -13.25 4.46
CA ILE A 267 -4.94 -12.46 5.26
C ILE A 267 -5.16 -11.12 4.56
N GLY A 268 -6.41 -10.85 4.25
CA GLY A 268 -6.95 -9.68 3.59
C GLY A 268 -8.45 -9.86 3.43
N LEU A 269 -9.12 -8.90 2.81
CA LEU A 269 -10.55 -9.00 2.53
C LEU A 269 -10.83 -10.09 1.48
N ARG A 270 -11.83 -10.92 1.74
CA ARG A 270 -12.22 -12.04 0.88
C ARG A 270 -13.44 -11.66 0.08
N ASP A 271 -13.27 -11.39 -1.20
CA ASP A 271 -14.33 -11.16 -2.22
C ASP A 271 -15.67 -10.63 -1.64
N LEU A 272 -15.57 -9.57 -0.85
CA LEU A 272 -16.70 -8.91 -0.21
C LEU A 272 -16.49 -7.39 -0.17
N TYR A 273 -17.57 -6.66 -0.19
CA TYR A 273 -17.58 -5.25 0.14
C TYR A 273 -17.80 -5.06 1.65
N PRO A 274 -16.88 -4.36 2.35
CA PRO A 274 -17.07 -4.09 3.76
C PRO A 274 -18.32 -3.23 4.00
N SER A 275 -19.24 -3.72 4.85
CA SER A 275 -20.47 -3.03 5.22
C SER A 275 -20.38 -2.31 6.56
N GLU A 276 -19.40 -2.69 7.40
CA GLU A 276 -19.17 -2.06 8.69
C GLU A 276 -18.48 -0.71 8.55
N VAL A 277 -18.75 0.17 9.51
CA VAL A 277 -18.09 1.47 9.67
C VAL A 277 -17.50 1.58 11.08
N GLY A 278 -16.36 2.24 11.19
CA GLY A 278 -15.66 2.39 12.46
C GLY A 278 -14.26 2.94 12.25
N ASP A 279 -13.46 2.96 13.30
CA ASP A 279 -12.05 3.26 13.14
C ASP A 279 -11.29 2.08 12.51
N GLN A 280 -10.06 2.33 12.09
CA GLN A 280 -9.24 1.35 11.38
C GLN A 280 -8.94 0.11 12.24
N ALA A 281 -8.77 0.27 13.56
CA ALA A 281 -8.49 -0.85 14.46
C ALA A 281 -9.72 -1.75 14.63
N HIS A 282 -10.91 -1.15 14.79
CA HIS A 282 -12.17 -1.87 14.83
C HIS A 282 -12.39 -2.69 13.55
N LEU A 283 -12.22 -2.07 12.38
CA LEU A 283 -12.44 -2.75 11.10
C LEU A 283 -11.41 -3.87 10.86
N ARG A 284 -10.14 -3.66 11.23
CA ARG A 284 -9.12 -4.73 11.18
C ARG A 284 -9.53 -5.93 12.03
N ALA A 285 -9.97 -5.69 13.27
CA ALA A 285 -10.43 -6.75 14.17
C ALA A 285 -11.68 -7.45 13.62
N HIS A 286 -12.68 -6.67 13.16
CA HIS A 286 -13.93 -7.20 12.63
C HIS A 286 -13.69 -8.11 11.41
N TYR A 287 -12.85 -7.70 10.46
CA TYR A 287 -12.55 -8.47 9.26
C TYR A 287 -11.39 -9.46 9.42
N GLY A 288 -10.84 -9.63 10.64
CA GLY A 288 -9.78 -10.59 10.92
C GLY A 288 -8.44 -10.24 10.26
N LEU A 289 -8.11 -8.96 10.21
CA LEU A 289 -6.86 -8.43 9.67
C LEU A 289 -5.89 -7.98 10.77
N ASP A 290 -6.23 -8.19 12.04
CA ASP A 290 -5.44 -7.78 13.19
C ASP A 290 -4.35 -8.81 13.55
N ARG A 291 -3.49 -8.42 14.51
CA ARG A 291 -2.41 -9.27 15.02
C ARG A 291 -2.86 -10.59 15.60
N HIS A 292 -4.05 -10.62 16.22
CA HIS A 292 -4.58 -11.85 16.83
C HIS A 292 -5.01 -12.84 15.75
N ALA A 293 -5.66 -12.37 14.70
CA ALA A 293 -6.03 -13.19 13.54
C ALA A 293 -4.77 -13.71 12.81
N ALA A 294 -3.74 -12.87 12.64
CA ALA A 294 -2.49 -13.26 12.01
C ALA A 294 -1.74 -14.30 12.85
N ALA A 295 -1.63 -14.11 14.17
CA ALA A 295 -1.02 -15.07 15.07
C ALA A 295 -1.80 -16.41 15.09
N ALA A 296 -3.12 -16.36 15.18
CA ALA A 296 -3.97 -17.56 15.15
C ALA A 296 -3.81 -18.35 13.84
N ARG A 297 -3.72 -17.65 12.69
CA ARG A 297 -3.49 -18.26 11.39
C ARG A 297 -2.15 -18.98 11.32
N LEU A 298 -1.08 -18.36 11.80
CA LEU A 298 0.25 -18.99 11.84
C LEU A 298 0.29 -20.19 12.78
N ARG A 299 -0.31 -20.13 13.99
CA ARG A 299 -0.42 -21.29 14.89
C ARG A 299 -1.08 -22.46 14.19
N ALA A 300 -2.23 -22.24 13.55
CA ALA A 300 -2.94 -23.30 12.82
C ALA A 300 -2.07 -23.93 11.70
N MET A 301 -1.24 -23.12 11.03
CA MET A 301 -0.33 -23.63 10.00
C MET A 301 0.82 -24.43 10.62
N LEU A 302 1.40 -23.99 11.72
CA LEU A 302 2.50 -24.65 12.43
C LEU A 302 2.06 -25.99 13.06
N ASP A 303 0.85 -26.03 13.64
CA ASP A 303 0.27 -27.23 14.26
C ASP A 303 -0.20 -28.28 13.22
N GLY A 304 -0.04 -28.01 11.93
CA GLY A 304 -0.48 -28.92 10.87
C GLY A 304 -2.01 -29.04 10.73
N HIS A 305 -2.76 -28.18 11.39
CA HIS A 305 -4.21 -28.11 11.22
C HIS A 305 -4.53 -27.54 9.84
N ALA A 306 -5.26 -28.30 9.04
CA ALA A 306 -5.66 -27.87 7.70
C ALA A 306 -6.40 -26.53 7.80
N VAL A 307 -5.94 -25.52 7.08
CA VAL A 307 -6.49 -24.17 6.98
C VAL A 307 -8.01 -24.15 6.67
N ARG A 308 -8.57 -25.27 6.24
CA ARG A 308 -9.99 -25.49 5.93
C ARG A 308 -10.97 -25.26 7.09
N ALA A 309 -10.56 -25.48 8.35
CA ALA A 309 -11.48 -25.38 9.49
C ALA A 309 -11.84 -23.92 9.85
N LEU A 310 -10.94 -22.97 9.64
CA LEU A 310 -11.17 -21.55 9.98
C LEU A 310 -11.93 -20.77 8.89
N GLU A 311 -12.12 -21.38 7.72
CA GLU A 311 -12.82 -20.74 6.59
C GLU A 311 -14.35 -20.94 6.66
N SER A 312 -14.82 -21.99 7.34
CA SER A 312 -16.25 -22.33 7.40
C SER A 312 -17.04 -21.52 8.43
N GLU A 313 -16.40 -21.00 9.48
CA GLU A 313 -17.12 -20.33 10.58
C GLU A 313 -17.38 -18.83 10.37
N ARG A 314 -16.66 -18.17 9.46
CA ARG A 314 -16.82 -16.72 9.21
C ARG A 314 -17.64 -16.35 7.96
N ASN A 315 -18.02 -17.32 7.15
CA ASN A 315 -18.93 -17.09 6.00
C ASN A 315 -20.41 -16.93 6.41
N LEU A 316 -20.72 -16.95 7.70
CA LEU A 316 -22.10 -16.85 8.21
C LEU A 316 -22.48 -15.44 8.73
N VAL A 317 -21.59 -14.46 8.63
CA VAL A 317 -21.88 -13.07 9.06
C VAL A 317 -21.99 -12.19 7.82
N GLY A 318 -23.01 -12.42 7.02
CA GLY A 318 -23.26 -11.65 5.79
C GLY A 318 -24.45 -12.16 4.98
N ALA A 319 -25.54 -12.56 5.65
CA ALA A 319 -26.84 -12.77 5.01
C ALA A 319 -27.84 -11.75 5.59
#